data_558f91426729cedfd4547b4b611c26e3
#
_entry.id   558f91426729cedfd4547b4b611c26e3
#
_cell.length_a   1.000
_cell.length_b   1.000
_cell.length_c   1.000
_cell.angle_alpha   90.00
_cell.angle_beta   90.00
_cell.angle_gamma   90.00
#
_symmetry.space_group_name_H-M   'P 1'
#
loop_
_entity.id
_entity.type
_entity.pdbx_description
1 polymer ?
#
loop_
_entity_poly.entity_id
_entity_poly.type
_entity_poly.pdbx_seq_one_letter_code
_entity_poly.pdbx_strand_id
1 'polypeptide(L)'
;MKKKSIGIIISSLLVAALLICLTACGSKTPDTPAPAGSGAGSGNQEVAASDLAKVQGAGKIVVGITDFAPMDYKENGEWVGFDAELSELFAQSLGVEVEFVEIDWDNKILELNGGSVDCIWNGMTLTPEVGNAMSCTDTYALNAQVVVMATDKLDQYPDAASMAALSFAAEAGSAGEEVGLDEGFTINSVQNQAAALMEVAAGTSEACIIDKTMADAMTGEGTSYTNLGYKVSLSSEEYVVGFRKGSDLTQKLNDLFAQWKADGTLKAMSEKYDNAVSIVE
;
A
#
# COMPACT_ATOMS: atom_id res chain seq x y z
N MET A 1 12.81 16.70 -52.23
CA MET A 1 11.69 16.85 -53.20
C MET A 1 10.58 15.88 -52.82
N LYS A 2 9.38 16.41 -52.79
CA LYS A 2 8.00 15.91 -52.72
C LYS A 2 7.40 15.77 -51.32
N LYS A 3 6.72 16.89 -50.95
CA LYS A 3 5.55 16.97 -50.05
C LYS A 3 4.38 16.21 -50.65
N LYS A 4 3.57 15.56 -49.82
CA LYS A 4 2.14 15.40 -50.08
C LYS A 4 1.37 15.51 -48.76
N SER A 5 0.61 16.59 -48.68
CA SER A 5 -0.53 16.85 -47.78
C SER A 5 -1.79 16.21 -48.35
N ILE A 6 -2.87 16.24 -47.56
CA ILE A 6 -4.30 16.04 -47.86
C ILE A 6 -4.84 14.90 -46.94
N GLY A 7 -5.92 15.06 -46.21
CA GLY A 7 -6.93 16.09 -46.09
C GLY A 7 -7.90 15.74 -44.94
N ILE A 8 -8.46 16.79 -44.44
CA ILE A 8 -9.53 16.85 -43.42
C ILE A 8 -10.84 16.35 -44.03
N ILE A 9 -11.59 15.53 -43.34
CA ILE A 9 -13.04 15.40 -43.57
C ILE A 9 -13.76 15.60 -42.26
N ILE A 10 -14.41 16.76 -42.17
CA ILE A 10 -15.44 17.14 -41.20
C ILE A 10 -16.76 16.58 -41.74
N SER A 11 -17.52 15.89 -40.89
CA SER A 11 -18.95 15.66 -41.18
C SER A 11 -19.75 15.89 -39.92
N SER A 12 -20.48 16.99 -39.93
CA SER A 12 -21.51 17.43 -39.00
C SER A 12 -22.86 16.86 -39.39
N LEU A 13 -23.82 17.00 -38.49
CA LEU A 13 -25.29 16.90 -38.60
C LEU A 13 -25.85 15.64 -37.86
N LEU A 14 -26.92 15.69 -37.09
CA LEU A 14 -28.03 16.63 -36.90
C LEU A 14 -28.76 16.32 -35.60
N VAL A 15 -29.31 17.34 -35.00
CA VAL A 15 -30.28 17.46 -33.90
C VAL A 15 -31.62 16.86 -34.28
N ALA A 16 -32.31 16.20 -33.34
CA ALA A 16 -33.76 16.17 -33.33
C ALA A 16 -34.29 16.08 -31.88
N ALA A 17 -34.83 17.17 -31.42
CA ALA A 17 -35.66 17.28 -30.22
C ALA A 17 -37.08 16.82 -30.52
N LEU A 18 -37.72 16.14 -29.56
CA LEU A 18 -39.18 16.03 -29.51
C LEU A 18 -39.65 16.18 -28.08
N LEU A 19 -40.23 17.37 -27.82
CA LEU A 19 -41.10 17.68 -26.69
C LEU A 19 -42.51 17.17 -27.03
N ILE A 20 -43.15 16.47 -26.08
CA ILE A 20 -44.61 16.39 -26.03
C ILE A 20 -45.03 16.59 -24.56
N CYS A 21 -45.63 17.79 -24.30
CA CYS A 21 -46.47 18.05 -23.17
C CYS A 21 -47.88 17.51 -23.42
N LEU A 22 -48.55 16.97 -22.42
CA LEU A 22 -50.00 17.11 -22.32
C LEU A 22 -50.45 16.99 -20.88
N THR A 23 -51.11 18.03 -20.47
CA THR A 23 -51.88 18.34 -19.27
C THR A 23 -53.20 17.56 -19.22
N ALA A 24 -53.66 17.19 -18.03
CA ALA A 24 -55.08 17.21 -17.71
C ALA A 24 -55.31 17.27 -16.19
N CYS A 25 -56.05 18.26 -15.81
CA CYS A 25 -56.62 18.55 -14.48
C CYS A 25 -57.81 17.64 -14.14
N GLY A 26 -58.09 17.49 -12.82
CA GLY A 26 -59.49 17.30 -12.40
C GLY A 26 -59.70 16.58 -11.09
N SER A 27 -59.88 17.34 -10.00
CA SER A 27 -60.97 17.36 -9.00
C SER A 27 -61.07 16.37 -7.85
N LYS A 28 -60.80 16.92 -6.63
CA LYS A 28 -61.57 16.86 -5.35
C LYS A 28 -62.07 15.53 -4.74
N THR A 29 -61.48 15.28 -3.61
CA THR A 29 -61.91 14.76 -2.27
C THR A 29 -63.41 14.48 -2.01
N PRO A 30 -63.80 13.63 -0.97
CA PRO A 30 -63.28 13.63 0.39
C PRO A 30 -63.19 12.26 1.12
N ASP A 31 -62.41 12.28 2.21
CA ASP A 31 -62.40 11.57 3.49
C ASP A 31 -63.06 10.20 3.71
N THR A 32 -62.31 9.29 4.29
CA THR A 32 -62.50 8.66 5.60
C THR A 32 -61.42 7.62 5.93
N PRO A 33 -61.11 7.32 7.23
CA PRO A 33 -59.77 7.02 7.75
C PRO A 33 -59.43 5.53 7.85
N ALA A 34 -58.11 5.32 7.93
CA ALA A 34 -57.23 4.21 8.37
C ALA A 34 -57.83 2.84 8.75
N PRO A 35 -56.98 1.78 8.57
CA PRO A 35 -56.27 1.27 9.73
C PRO A 35 -54.76 1.15 9.54
N ALA A 36 -54.04 1.30 10.64
CA ALA A 36 -52.64 1.12 10.78
C ALA A 36 -52.22 -0.32 10.38
N GLY A 37 -51.46 -0.41 9.31
CA GLY A 37 -50.72 -1.61 8.94
C GLY A 37 -49.27 -1.33 9.20
N SER A 38 -48.68 -2.02 10.21
CA SER A 38 -47.25 -2.09 10.49
C SER A 38 -46.54 -2.67 9.28
N GLY A 39 -46.14 -1.83 8.37
CA GLY A 39 -45.15 -2.19 7.35
C GLY A 39 -43.78 -2.08 7.99
N ALA A 40 -43.24 -3.21 8.46
CA ALA A 40 -41.82 -3.36 8.68
C ALA A 40 -41.11 -3.06 7.35
N GLY A 41 -40.57 -1.86 7.22
CA GLY A 41 -39.65 -1.53 6.16
C GLY A 41 -38.40 -2.42 6.33
N SER A 42 -38.39 -3.51 5.58
CA SER A 42 -37.15 -4.24 5.30
C SER A 42 -36.30 -3.27 4.49
N GLY A 43 -35.48 -2.48 5.18
CA GLY A 43 -34.38 -1.81 4.55
C GLY A 43 -33.51 -2.90 3.92
N ASN A 44 -33.54 -3.00 2.62
CA ASN A 44 -32.46 -3.64 1.89
C ASN A 44 -31.20 -2.83 2.24
N GLN A 45 -30.49 -3.21 3.30
CA GLN A 45 -29.06 -2.98 3.37
C GLN A 45 -28.50 -3.76 2.18
N GLU A 46 -28.06 -3.05 1.17
CA GLU A 46 -27.14 -3.58 0.17
C GLU A 46 -25.99 -4.19 0.97
N VAL A 47 -25.98 -5.51 1.09
CA VAL A 47 -24.87 -6.23 1.70
C VAL A 47 -23.70 -5.93 0.79
N ALA A 48 -22.74 -5.14 1.25
CA ALA A 48 -21.52 -4.88 0.51
C ALA A 48 -20.99 -6.23 0.01
N ALA A 49 -20.66 -6.31 -1.28
CA ALA A 49 -20.18 -7.56 -1.86
C ALA A 49 -18.95 -8.01 -1.07
N SER A 50 -18.96 -9.26 -0.57
CA SER A 50 -17.86 -9.84 0.19
C SER A 50 -16.60 -9.89 -0.68
N ASP A 51 -15.52 -9.25 -0.23
CA ASP A 51 -14.22 -9.34 -0.91
C ASP A 51 -13.70 -10.77 -0.91
N LEU A 52 -13.96 -11.54 0.15
CA LEU A 52 -13.66 -12.96 0.21
C LEU A 52 -14.36 -13.72 -0.93
N ALA A 53 -15.65 -13.49 -1.12
CA ALA A 53 -16.39 -14.15 -2.21
C ALA A 53 -15.87 -13.74 -3.59
N LYS A 54 -15.47 -12.46 -3.76
CA LYS A 54 -14.85 -11.95 -4.99
C LYS A 54 -13.53 -12.67 -5.28
N VAL A 55 -12.63 -12.73 -4.31
CA VAL A 55 -11.31 -13.37 -4.41
C VAL A 55 -11.46 -14.88 -4.69
N GLN A 56 -12.34 -15.57 -3.97
CA GLN A 56 -12.60 -16.98 -4.19
C GLN A 56 -13.24 -17.25 -5.57
N GLY A 57 -14.15 -16.38 -6.01
CA GLY A 57 -14.76 -16.48 -7.34
C GLY A 57 -13.77 -16.22 -8.48
N ALA A 58 -12.76 -15.37 -8.24
CA ALA A 58 -11.67 -15.10 -9.18
C ALA A 58 -10.58 -16.20 -9.17
N GLY A 59 -10.53 -17.03 -8.12
CA GLY A 59 -9.48 -18.03 -7.91
C GLY A 59 -8.11 -17.46 -7.56
N LYS A 60 -8.04 -16.16 -7.27
CA LYS A 60 -6.79 -15.46 -6.91
C LYS A 60 -7.04 -14.26 -6.02
N ILE A 61 -6.03 -13.91 -5.21
CA ILE A 61 -5.91 -12.63 -4.52
C ILE A 61 -4.78 -11.81 -5.14
N VAL A 62 -5.03 -10.54 -5.41
CA VAL A 62 -4.03 -9.62 -6.01
C VAL A 62 -3.43 -8.75 -4.93
N VAL A 63 -2.12 -8.83 -4.74
CA VAL A 63 -1.36 -8.13 -3.70
C VAL A 63 -0.54 -7.01 -4.34
N GLY A 64 -0.74 -5.78 -3.89
CA GLY A 64 0.04 -4.62 -4.31
C GLY A 64 1.33 -4.50 -3.48
N ILE A 65 2.47 -4.43 -4.18
CA ILE A 65 3.82 -4.44 -3.60
C ILE A 65 4.76 -3.46 -4.32
N THR A 66 5.90 -3.17 -3.71
CA THR A 66 7.08 -2.54 -4.34
C THR A 66 8.33 -3.38 -4.08
N ASP A 67 9.46 -3.07 -4.73
CA ASP A 67 10.74 -3.74 -4.46
C ASP A 67 11.30 -3.27 -3.11
N PHE A 68 11.13 -4.09 -2.09
CA PHE A 68 11.45 -3.83 -0.70
C PHE A 68 12.01 -5.08 0.00
N ALA A 69 13.31 -5.39 -0.17
CA ALA A 69 13.96 -6.48 0.58
C ALA A 69 14.06 -6.14 2.08
N PRO A 70 13.79 -7.09 2.99
CA PRO A 70 13.51 -8.50 2.76
C PRO A 70 11.99 -8.82 2.73
N MET A 71 11.11 -7.80 2.63
CA MET A 71 9.66 -7.98 2.66
C MET A 71 9.14 -8.57 1.35
N ASP A 72 9.38 -7.89 0.23
CA ASP A 72 9.02 -8.31 -1.12
C ASP A 72 10.12 -7.90 -2.09
N TYR A 73 10.76 -8.85 -2.73
CA TYR A 73 11.83 -8.59 -3.70
C TYR A 73 11.91 -9.70 -4.75
N LYS A 74 12.64 -9.46 -5.84
CA LYS A 74 12.76 -10.44 -6.91
C LYS A 74 14.02 -11.29 -6.75
N GLU A 75 13.83 -12.60 -6.73
CA GLU A 75 14.90 -13.57 -6.87
C GLU A 75 14.64 -14.46 -8.11
N ASN A 76 15.59 -14.48 -9.06
CA ASN A 76 15.45 -15.19 -10.33
C ASN A 76 14.19 -14.83 -11.14
N GLY A 77 13.63 -13.64 -10.93
CA GLY A 77 12.45 -13.13 -11.62
C GLY A 77 11.11 -13.42 -10.91
N GLU A 78 11.14 -14.19 -9.81
CA GLU A 78 9.97 -14.48 -8.98
C GLU A 78 9.97 -13.56 -7.74
N TRP A 79 8.79 -13.20 -7.26
CA TRP A 79 8.65 -12.47 -6.01
C TRP A 79 8.85 -13.41 -4.83
N VAL A 80 9.70 -13.00 -3.90
CA VAL A 80 10.02 -13.69 -2.65
C VAL A 80 10.12 -12.66 -1.54
N GLY A 81 10.17 -13.10 -0.30
CA GLY A 81 10.31 -12.22 0.85
C GLY A 81 9.36 -12.59 1.97
N PHE A 82 9.55 -11.94 3.11
CA PHE A 82 8.78 -12.20 4.31
C PHE A 82 7.27 -12.00 4.08
N ASP A 83 6.88 -10.87 3.49
CA ASP A 83 5.48 -10.54 3.20
C ASP A 83 4.95 -11.34 2.01
N ALA A 84 5.78 -11.54 0.96
CA ALA A 84 5.41 -12.35 -0.19
C ALA A 84 5.01 -13.77 0.24
N GLU A 85 5.83 -14.43 1.07
CA GLU A 85 5.56 -15.80 1.53
C GLU A 85 4.37 -15.87 2.50
N LEU A 86 4.17 -14.86 3.36
CA LEU A 86 2.97 -14.79 4.20
C LEU A 86 1.70 -14.58 3.35
N SER A 87 1.82 -13.80 2.26
CA SER A 87 0.72 -13.61 1.29
C SER A 87 0.36 -14.91 0.58
N GLU A 88 1.35 -15.74 0.24
CA GLU A 88 1.13 -17.09 -0.31
C GLU A 88 0.40 -18.00 0.69
N LEU A 89 0.80 -17.99 1.95
CA LEU A 89 0.12 -18.75 3.01
C LEU A 89 -1.31 -18.26 3.21
N PHE A 90 -1.55 -16.95 3.13
CA PHE A 90 -2.90 -16.40 3.19
C PHE A 90 -3.74 -16.85 2.01
N ALA A 91 -3.25 -16.70 0.78
CA ALA A 91 -3.93 -17.16 -0.44
C ALA A 91 -4.28 -18.65 -0.36
N GLN A 92 -3.33 -19.48 0.09
CA GLN A 92 -3.54 -20.91 0.30
C GLN A 92 -4.68 -21.18 1.31
N SER A 93 -4.76 -20.41 2.39
CA SER A 93 -5.84 -20.54 3.39
C SER A 93 -7.22 -20.21 2.83
N LEU A 94 -7.28 -19.33 1.82
CA LEU A 94 -8.51 -18.97 1.10
C LEU A 94 -8.86 -19.96 -0.02
N GLY A 95 -7.96 -20.88 -0.37
CA GLY A 95 -8.08 -21.81 -1.48
C GLY A 95 -7.91 -21.18 -2.85
N VAL A 96 -7.07 -20.11 -2.94
CA VAL A 96 -6.80 -19.35 -4.17
C VAL A 96 -5.28 -19.21 -4.40
N GLU A 97 -4.90 -18.69 -5.56
CA GLU A 97 -3.52 -18.32 -5.88
C GLU A 97 -3.23 -16.86 -5.49
N VAL A 98 -1.96 -16.52 -5.25
CA VAL A 98 -1.52 -15.13 -5.11
C VAL A 98 -1.06 -14.59 -6.46
N GLU A 99 -1.40 -13.33 -6.75
CA GLU A 99 -0.83 -12.57 -7.87
C GLU A 99 -0.23 -11.28 -7.31
N PHE A 100 1.06 -11.05 -7.54
CA PHE A 100 1.74 -9.84 -7.12
C PHE A 100 1.70 -8.80 -8.24
N VAL A 101 1.33 -7.57 -7.88
CA VAL A 101 1.33 -6.41 -8.78
C VAL A 101 2.25 -5.35 -8.19
N GLU A 102 3.31 -5.04 -8.92
CA GLU A 102 4.18 -3.93 -8.58
C GLU A 102 3.46 -2.61 -8.86
N ILE A 103 3.31 -1.77 -7.83
CA ILE A 103 2.58 -0.50 -7.89
C ILE A 103 3.53 0.68 -7.65
N ASP A 104 3.11 1.87 -8.04
CA ASP A 104 3.70 3.10 -7.51
C ASP A 104 3.13 3.33 -6.10
N TRP A 105 4.01 3.38 -5.09
CA TRP A 105 3.58 3.42 -3.69
C TRP A 105 2.71 4.62 -3.34
N ASP A 106 2.95 5.76 -3.96
CA ASP A 106 2.12 6.96 -3.82
C ASP A 106 0.65 6.73 -4.27
N ASN A 107 0.42 5.76 -5.14
CA ASN A 107 -0.90 5.40 -5.65
C ASN A 107 -1.57 4.24 -4.90
N LYS A 108 -0.97 3.69 -3.81
CA LYS A 108 -1.46 2.50 -3.10
C LYS A 108 -2.94 2.54 -2.71
N ILE A 109 -3.41 3.70 -2.23
CA ILE A 109 -4.83 3.89 -1.85
C ILE A 109 -5.74 3.89 -3.09
N LEU A 110 -5.29 4.52 -4.18
CA LEU A 110 -6.03 4.58 -5.44
C LEU A 110 -6.15 3.19 -6.07
N GLU A 111 -5.04 2.44 -6.14
CA GLU A 111 -5.01 1.07 -6.69
C GLU A 111 -5.91 0.13 -5.90
N LEU A 112 -5.87 0.18 -4.56
CA LEU A 112 -6.73 -0.61 -3.69
C LEU A 112 -8.21 -0.28 -3.89
N ASN A 113 -8.58 1.01 -3.85
CA ASN A 113 -9.96 1.45 -3.98
C ASN A 113 -10.49 1.28 -5.41
N GLY A 114 -9.62 1.39 -6.41
CA GLY A 114 -9.92 1.13 -7.83
C GLY A 114 -10.13 -0.36 -8.14
N GLY A 115 -9.69 -1.24 -7.25
CA GLY A 115 -9.83 -2.69 -7.41
C GLY A 115 -8.78 -3.33 -8.33
N SER A 116 -7.69 -2.61 -8.64
CA SER A 116 -6.52 -3.16 -9.32
C SER A 116 -5.81 -4.20 -8.46
N VAL A 117 -5.83 -3.99 -7.14
CA VAL A 117 -5.33 -4.92 -6.13
C VAL A 117 -6.40 -5.21 -5.08
N ASP A 118 -6.29 -6.32 -4.37
CA ASP A 118 -7.22 -6.72 -3.32
C ASP A 118 -6.70 -6.35 -1.93
N CYS A 119 -5.39 -6.26 -1.77
CA CYS A 119 -4.73 -5.73 -0.55
C CYS A 119 -3.40 -5.05 -0.90
N ILE A 120 -2.90 -4.26 0.05
CA ILE A 120 -1.53 -3.72 0.07
C ILE A 120 -0.81 -4.44 1.21
N TRP A 121 0.24 -5.19 0.85
CA TRP A 121 1.02 -5.96 1.81
C TRP A 121 2.50 -5.89 1.44
N ASN A 122 3.24 -4.96 2.03
CA ASN A 122 4.62 -4.61 1.65
C ASN A 122 5.30 -3.81 2.78
N GLY A 123 5.34 -4.37 4.00
CA GLY A 123 5.88 -3.63 5.14
C GLY A 123 5.20 -2.27 5.32
N MET A 124 3.88 -2.22 5.17
CA MET A 124 3.16 -0.95 5.14
C MET A 124 3.01 -0.36 6.54
N THR A 125 3.58 0.81 6.76
CA THR A 125 3.44 1.57 8.01
C THR A 125 1.99 2.04 8.22
N LEU A 126 1.46 1.83 9.43
CA LEU A 126 0.17 2.35 9.85
C LEU A 126 0.26 3.87 10.11
N THR A 127 0.16 4.65 9.05
CA THR A 127 0.04 6.12 9.16
C THR A 127 -1.42 6.54 9.40
N PRO A 128 -1.70 7.78 9.85
CA PRO A 128 -3.05 8.31 9.92
C PRO A 128 -3.79 8.25 8.58
N GLU A 129 -3.10 8.47 7.46
CA GLU A 129 -3.67 8.36 6.12
C GLU A 129 -4.11 6.94 5.82
N VAL A 130 -3.23 5.95 6.00
CA VAL A 130 -3.51 4.52 5.81
C VAL A 130 -4.68 4.07 6.67
N GLY A 131 -4.66 4.36 7.97
CA GLY A 131 -5.73 4.00 8.90
C GLY A 131 -7.09 4.63 8.57
N ASN A 132 -7.10 5.83 7.99
CA ASN A 132 -8.33 6.48 7.52
C ASN A 132 -8.82 5.91 6.18
N ALA A 133 -7.93 5.50 5.29
CA ALA A 133 -8.28 5.07 3.93
C ALA A 133 -8.60 3.58 3.81
N MET A 134 -8.02 2.73 4.68
CA MET A 134 -8.06 1.27 4.57
C MET A 134 -8.65 0.60 5.82
N SER A 135 -9.15 -0.63 5.69
CA SER A 135 -9.32 -1.56 6.80
C SER A 135 -7.99 -2.27 7.03
N CYS A 136 -7.27 -1.85 8.07
CA CYS A 136 -5.96 -2.41 8.40
C CYS A 136 -6.10 -3.61 9.33
N THR A 137 -5.17 -4.55 9.20
CA THR A 137 -5.01 -5.67 10.15
C THR A 137 -4.51 -5.16 11.50
N ASP A 138 -4.48 -6.07 12.47
CA ASP A 138 -3.64 -5.90 13.66
C ASP A 138 -2.17 -5.82 13.23
N THR A 139 -1.35 -5.16 14.05
CA THR A 139 0.10 -5.04 13.83
C THR A 139 0.76 -6.41 13.85
N TYR A 140 1.53 -6.72 12.80
CA TYR A 140 2.27 -7.98 12.70
C TYR A 140 3.79 -7.82 12.92
N ALA A 141 4.34 -6.64 12.66
CA ALA A 141 5.75 -6.33 12.88
C ALA A 141 5.96 -4.87 13.27
N LEU A 142 7.13 -4.58 13.82
CA LEU A 142 7.56 -3.23 14.22
C LEU A 142 8.66 -2.75 13.27
N ASN A 143 8.70 -1.44 13.05
CA ASN A 143 9.67 -0.77 12.19
C ASN A 143 10.07 0.60 12.75
N ALA A 144 10.93 1.29 12.03
CA ALA A 144 11.30 2.68 12.21
C ALA A 144 11.79 3.25 10.89
N GLN A 145 11.65 4.54 10.65
CA GLN A 145 12.36 5.22 9.57
C GLN A 145 13.76 5.58 10.04
N VAL A 146 14.78 5.24 9.25
CA VAL A 146 16.18 5.51 9.57
C VAL A 146 16.87 6.30 8.47
N VAL A 147 17.87 7.09 8.85
CA VAL A 147 18.69 7.84 7.90
C VAL A 147 19.92 7.02 7.54
N VAL A 148 19.97 6.51 6.31
CA VAL A 148 21.12 5.78 5.77
C VAL A 148 22.02 6.71 4.99
N MET A 149 23.33 6.64 5.25
CA MET A 149 24.37 7.38 4.56
C MET A 149 25.69 6.59 4.53
N ALA A 150 26.72 7.14 3.90
CA ALA A 150 28.06 6.55 3.93
C ALA A 150 28.57 6.43 5.39
N THR A 151 29.13 5.26 5.72
CA THR A 151 29.54 4.93 7.11
C THR A 151 30.59 5.87 7.67
N ASP A 152 31.45 6.44 6.81
CA ASP A 152 32.48 7.43 7.20
C ASP A 152 31.91 8.81 7.55
N LYS A 153 30.64 9.07 7.23
CA LYS A 153 29.93 10.32 7.56
C LYS A 153 29.07 10.22 8.82
N LEU A 154 28.73 9.03 9.28
CA LEU A 154 27.79 8.82 10.39
C LEU A 154 28.12 9.61 11.66
N ASP A 155 29.40 9.73 12.01
CA ASP A 155 29.84 10.45 13.22
C ASP A 155 29.75 11.98 13.08
N GLN A 156 29.60 12.49 11.85
CA GLN A 156 29.45 13.92 11.58
C GLN A 156 28.00 14.38 11.77
N TYR A 157 27.05 13.43 11.73
CA TYR A 157 25.61 13.67 11.77
C TYR A 157 24.95 12.84 12.89
N PRO A 158 25.12 13.25 14.16
CA PRO A 158 24.65 12.47 15.31
C PRO A 158 23.13 12.53 15.54
N ASP A 159 22.43 13.47 14.92
CA ASP A 159 21.00 13.71 15.09
C ASP A 159 20.37 14.35 13.83
N ALA A 160 19.05 14.37 13.77
CA ALA A 160 18.30 14.94 12.63
C ALA A 160 18.65 16.43 12.38
N ALA A 161 18.81 17.22 13.44
CA ALA A 161 19.08 18.65 13.31
C ALA A 161 20.41 18.92 12.60
N SER A 162 21.43 18.08 12.81
CA SER A 162 22.74 18.17 12.13
C SER A 162 22.67 17.88 10.63
N MET A 163 21.60 17.23 10.17
CA MET A 163 21.40 16.78 8.79
C MET A 163 20.61 17.77 7.92
N ALA A 164 20.13 18.89 8.48
CA ALA A 164 19.19 19.81 7.82
C ALA A 164 19.67 20.38 6.45
N ALA A 165 20.97 20.36 6.19
CA ALA A 165 21.54 20.87 4.93
C ALA A 165 21.79 19.76 3.89
N LEU A 166 21.56 18.49 4.23
CA LEU A 166 21.78 17.36 3.32
C LEU A 166 20.63 17.21 2.32
N SER A 167 20.94 16.60 1.19
CA SER A 167 19.94 16.12 0.23
C SER A 167 19.61 14.65 0.53
N PHE A 168 18.32 14.34 0.56
CA PHE A 168 17.83 13.00 0.85
C PHE A 168 17.09 12.39 -0.33
N ALA A 169 17.14 11.07 -0.46
CA ALA A 169 16.23 10.31 -1.27
C ALA A 169 15.23 9.57 -0.36
N ALA A 170 13.96 9.51 -0.76
CA ALA A 170 12.94 8.69 -0.13
C ALA A 170 11.92 8.22 -1.16
N GLU A 171 11.27 7.09 -0.92
CA GLU A 171 10.22 6.59 -1.79
C GLU A 171 8.99 7.51 -1.74
N ALA A 172 8.46 7.89 -2.89
CA ALA A 172 7.30 8.76 -3.01
C ALA A 172 6.07 8.19 -2.27
N GLY A 173 5.42 8.99 -1.44
CA GLY A 173 4.24 8.60 -0.66
C GLY A 173 4.53 7.60 0.48
N SER A 174 5.81 7.40 0.85
CA SER A 174 6.19 6.54 1.98
C SER A 174 6.17 7.30 3.31
N ALA A 175 6.17 6.55 4.42
CA ALA A 175 6.36 7.10 5.75
C ALA A 175 7.73 7.79 5.89
N GLY A 176 8.76 7.29 5.17
CA GLY A 176 10.08 7.90 5.12
C GLY A 176 10.07 9.28 4.47
N GLU A 177 9.33 9.45 3.38
CA GLU A 177 9.15 10.78 2.78
C GLU A 177 8.40 11.72 3.72
N GLU A 178 7.29 11.25 4.32
CA GLU A 178 6.47 12.05 5.25
C GLU A 178 7.30 12.56 6.43
N VAL A 179 8.00 11.67 7.15
CA VAL A 179 8.81 12.07 8.31
C VAL A 179 9.98 12.97 7.92
N GLY A 180 10.60 12.76 6.76
CA GLY A 180 11.67 13.62 6.26
C GLY A 180 11.19 15.02 5.93
N LEU A 181 10.00 15.17 5.35
CA LEU A 181 9.38 16.46 5.08
C LEU A 181 8.98 17.16 6.39
N ASP A 182 8.50 16.43 7.39
CA ASP A 182 8.16 16.95 8.71
C ASP A 182 9.40 17.45 9.48
N GLU A 183 10.56 16.81 9.31
CA GLU A 183 11.85 17.28 9.82
C GLU A 183 12.38 18.50 9.02
N GLY A 184 11.76 18.87 7.92
CA GLY A 184 12.14 20.00 7.06
C GLY A 184 13.29 19.67 6.10
N PHE A 185 13.54 18.42 5.81
CA PHE A 185 14.60 17.99 4.89
C PHE A 185 14.24 18.25 3.41
N THR A 186 15.28 18.36 2.59
CA THR A 186 15.13 18.44 1.13
C THR A 186 15.09 17.01 0.57
N ILE A 187 13.89 16.56 0.15
CA ILE A 187 13.67 15.20 -0.33
C ILE A 187 13.63 15.17 -1.86
N ASN A 188 14.39 14.24 -2.44
CA ASN A 188 14.24 13.78 -3.81
C ASN A 188 13.41 12.50 -3.77
N SER A 189 12.14 12.60 -4.19
CA SER A 189 11.22 11.46 -4.22
C SER A 189 11.63 10.49 -5.33
N VAL A 190 11.77 9.21 -5.00
CA VAL A 190 12.13 8.12 -5.91
C VAL A 190 11.04 7.07 -5.95
N GLN A 191 11.17 6.09 -6.87
CA GLN A 191 10.12 5.11 -7.15
C GLN A 191 9.92 4.09 -6.01
N ASN A 192 10.99 3.69 -5.35
CA ASN A 192 10.98 2.72 -4.25
C ASN A 192 12.20 2.91 -3.33
N GLN A 193 12.21 2.24 -2.19
CA GLN A 193 13.30 2.34 -1.21
C GLN A 193 14.63 1.79 -1.74
N ALA A 194 14.60 0.76 -2.60
CA ALA A 194 15.81 0.24 -3.24
C ALA A 194 16.47 1.31 -4.13
N ALA A 195 15.66 2.11 -4.85
CA ALA A 195 16.15 3.26 -5.62
C ALA A 195 16.77 4.34 -4.71
N ALA A 196 16.20 4.58 -3.52
CA ALA A 196 16.76 5.53 -2.55
C ALA A 196 18.16 5.09 -2.07
N LEU A 197 18.37 3.80 -1.77
CA LEU A 197 19.69 3.25 -1.46
C LEU A 197 20.68 3.38 -2.62
N MET A 198 20.23 3.15 -3.87
CA MET A 198 21.06 3.31 -5.06
C MET A 198 21.50 4.77 -5.25
N GLU A 199 20.65 5.75 -4.97
CA GLU A 199 20.99 7.18 -5.02
C GLU A 199 22.16 7.51 -4.08
N VAL A 200 22.12 7.01 -2.84
CA VAL A 200 23.19 7.22 -1.87
C VAL A 200 24.46 6.50 -2.29
N ALA A 201 24.36 5.25 -2.76
CA ALA A 201 25.50 4.48 -3.22
C ALA A 201 26.17 5.10 -4.44
N ALA A 202 25.41 5.76 -5.32
CA ALA A 202 25.91 6.50 -6.48
C ALA A 202 26.43 7.90 -6.14
N GLY A 203 26.12 8.42 -4.94
CA GLY A 203 26.47 9.76 -4.49
C GLY A 203 25.62 10.87 -5.13
N THR A 204 24.44 10.56 -5.64
CA THR A 204 23.46 11.51 -6.19
C THR A 204 22.64 12.15 -5.08
N SER A 205 22.36 11.41 -4.02
CA SER A 205 21.84 11.91 -2.75
C SER A 205 22.87 11.67 -1.63
N GLU A 206 22.92 12.55 -0.63
CA GLU A 206 23.89 12.44 0.48
C GLU A 206 23.44 11.43 1.53
N ALA A 207 22.11 11.25 1.67
CA ALA A 207 21.47 10.29 2.54
C ALA A 207 20.16 9.81 1.93
N CYS A 208 19.56 8.76 2.49
CA CYS A 208 18.18 8.38 2.21
C CYS A 208 17.45 8.09 3.52
N ILE A 209 16.13 8.17 3.46
CA ILE A 209 15.24 7.78 4.55
C ILE A 209 14.51 6.54 4.07
N ILE A 210 14.71 5.43 4.78
CA ILE A 210 14.12 4.13 4.47
C ILE A 210 13.73 3.41 5.75
N ASP A 211 12.97 2.35 5.59
CA ASP A 211 12.63 1.44 6.66
C ASP A 211 13.88 0.79 7.27
N LYS A 212 13.92 0.74 8.60
CA LYS A 212 14.97 0.06 9.36
C LYS A 212 15.09 -1.40 8.92
N THR A 213 13.97 -2.04 8.63
CA THR A 213 13.91 -3.43 8.12
C THR A 213 14.74 -3.60 6.84
N MET A 214 14.63 -2.69 5.86
CA MET A 214 15.50 -2.70 4.68
C MET A 214 16.95 -2.33 5.02
N ALA A 215 17.14 -1.31 5.85
CA ALA A 215 18.49 -0.89 6.22
C ALA A 215 19.28 -2.02 6.88
N ASP A 216 18.66 -2.78 7.80
CA ASP A 216 19.28 -3.94 8.47
C ASP A 216 19.65 -5.07 7.47
N ALA A 217 18.80 -5.32 6.47
CA ALA A 217 19.03 -6.37 5.49
C ALA A 217 20.04 -5.98 4.41
N MET A 218 20.14 -4.69 4.05
CA MET A 218 20.84 -4.25 2.84
C MET A 218 22.11 -3.47 3.12
N THR A 219 22.35 -2.97 4.35
CA THR A 219 23.51 -2.11 4.67
C THR A 219 24.43 -2.72 5.72
N GLY A 220 25.71 -2.41 5.65
CA GLY A 220 26.73 -2.91 6.57
C GLY A 220 27.52 -4.10 6.04
N GLU A 221 28.42 -4.62 6.88
CA GLU A 221 29.33 -5.71 6.47
C GLU A 221 28.58 -6.99 6.09
N GLY A 222 28.92 -7.56 4.95
CA GLY A 222 28.31 -8.79 4.43
C GLY A 222 27.03 -8.58 3.60
N THR A 223 26.56 -7.34 3.45
CA THR A 223 25.36 -7.00 2.68
C THR A 223 25.68 -6.39 1.31
N SER A 224 24.65 -6.00 0.56
CA SER A 224 24.78 -5.35 -0.75
C SER A 224 25.47 -3.98 -0.70
N TYR A 225 25.30 -3.25 0.41
CA TYR A 225 25.84 -1.90 0.60
C TYR A 225 26.74 -1.82 1.83
N THR A 226 27.93 -2.46 1.72
CA THR A 226 28.89 -2.60 2.85
C THR A 226 29.44 -1.27 3.39
N ASN A 227 29.38 -0.21 2.60
CA ASN A 227 29.87 1.12 2.95
C ASN A 227 28.74 2.10 3.37
N LEU A 228 27.51 1.64 3.42
CA LEU A 228 26.36 2.41 3.94
C LEU A 228 25.94 1.88 5.31
N GLY A 229 25.28 2.76 6.07
CA GLY A 229 24.74 2.41 7.37
C GLY A 229 23.94 3.56 7.96
N TYR A 230 23.39 3.36 9.15
CA TYR A 230 22.59 4.35 9.85
C TYR A 230 22.93 4.42 11.33
N LYS A 231 22.62 5.55 11.96
CA LYS A 231 22.67 5.77 13.43
C LYS A 231 21.46 6.51 13.95
N VAL A 232 20.78 7.26 13.09
CA VAL A 232 19.62 8.09 13.45
C VAL A 232 18.34 7.42 13.00
N SER A 233 17.42 7.24 13.95
CA SER A 233 16.05 6.83 13.72
C SER A 233 15.13 8.04 13.89
N LEU A 234 14.21 8.24 12.96
CA LEU A 234 13.29 9.37 12.93
C LEU A 234 11.91 9.02 13.50
N SER A 235 11.55 7.75 13.51
CA SER A 235 10.22 7.28 13.97
C SER A 235 10.29 5.95 14.70
N SER A 236 9.14 5.52 15.24
CA SER A 236 8.85 4.15 15.66
C SER A 236 7.50 3.80 15.10
N GLU A 237 7.39 2.69 14.38
CA GLU A 237 6.27 2.37 13.49
C GLU A 237 5.77 0.96 13.66
N GLU A 238 4.56 0.73 13.15
CA GLU A 238 3.87 -0.55 13.14
C GLU A 238 3.52 -0.94 11.70
N TYR A 239 3.82 -2.19 11.30
CA TYR A 239 3.43 -2.72 10.01
C TYR A 239 2.07 -3.39 10.06
N VAL A 240 1.25 -3.09 9.06
CA VAL A 240 -0.10 -3.63 8.87
C VAL A 240 -0.32 -4.02 7.41
N VAL A 241 -1.34 -4.85 7.16
CA VAL A 241 -1.85 -5.13 5.83
C VAL A 241 -3.12 -4.33 5.61
N GLY A 242 -3.23 -3.64 4.47
CA GLY A 242 -4.36 -2.80 4.12
C GLY A 242 -5.32 -3.49 3.15
N PHE A 243 -6.61 -3.52 3.50
CA PHE A 243 -7.71 -3.94 2.64
C PHE A 243 -8.67 -2.78 2.39
N ARG A 244 -9.55 -2.89 1.39
CA ARG A 244 -10.64 -1.92 1.19
C ARG A 244 -11.47 -1.76 2.47
N LYS A 245 -11.96 -0.54 2.71
CA LYS A 245 -12.82 -0.28 3.88
C LYS A 245 -13.99 -1.25 3.95
N GLY A 246 -14.12 -1.90 5.10
CA GLY A 246 -15.18 -2.88 5.37
C GLY A 246 -14.95 -4.27 4.76
N SER A 247 -13.76 -4.53 4.23
CA SER A 247 -13.41 -5.85 3.70
C SER A 247 -13.45 -6.93 4.79
N ASP A 248 -14.09 -8.05 4.50
CA ASP A 248 -14.13 -9.23 5.35
C ASP A 248 -12.81 -10.04 5.34
N LEU A 249 -11.90 -9.74 4.42
CA LEU A 249 -10.54 -10.30 4.37
C LEU A 249 -9.68 -9.83 5.56
N THR A 250 -9.92 -8.61 6.08
CA THR A 250 -9.16 -8.07 7.22
C THR A 250 -9.25 -8.99 8.45
N GLN A 251 -10.46 -9.39 8.82
CA GLN A 251 -10.65 -10.28 9.97
C GLN A 251 -10.09 -11.67 9.70
N LYS A 252 -10.20 -12.16 8.45
CA LYS A 252 -9.62 -13.44 8.06
C LYS A 252 -8.12 -13.49 8.25
N LEU A 253 -7.41 -12.41 7.88
CA LEU A 253 -5.97 -12.33 8.05
C LEU A 253 -5.59 -12.14 9.53
N ASN A 254 -6.35 -11.35 10.30
CA ASN A 254 -6.12 -11.24 11.74
C ASN A 254 -6.24 -12.58 12.47
N ASP A 255 -7.25 -13.39 12.12
CA ASP A 255 -7.41 -14.73 12.67
C ASP A 255 -6.18 -15.62 12.36
N LEU A 256 -5.62 -15.50 11.15
CA LEU A 256 -4.41 -16.20 10.75
C LEU A 256 -3.15 -15.67 11.45
N PHE A 257 -2.99 -14.35 11.58
CA PHE A 257 -1.87 -13.78 12.34
C PHE A 257 -1.88 -14.29 13.80
N ALA A 258 -3.07 -14.35 14.42
CA ALA A 258 -3.19 -14.92 15.76
C ALA A 258 -2.79 -16.41 15.81
N GLN A 259 -3.17 -17.19 14.78
CA GLN A 259 -2.77 -18.58 14.64
C GLN A 259 -1.26 -18.71 14.43
N TRP A 260 -0.69 -17.97 13.47
CA TRP A 260 0.73 -18.01 13.12
C TRP A 260 1.66 -17.54 14.27
N LYS A 261 1.16 -16.64 15.13
CA LYS A 261 1.84 -16.31 16.38
C LYS A 261 1.83 -17.51 17.35
N ALA A 262 0.67 -18.13 17.51
CA ALA A 262 0.49 -19.22 18.49
C ALA A 262 1.23 -20.51 18.10
N ASP A 263 1.31 -20.83 16.80
CA ASP A 263 1.97 -22.04 16.28
C ASP A 263 3.44 -21.84 15.89
N GLY A 264 3.94 -20.60 15.96
CA GLY A 264 5.33 -20.25 15.67
C GLY A 264 5.64 -20.01 14.19
N THR A 265 4.64 -19.97 13.30
CA THR A 265 4.83 -19.73 11.87
C THR A 265 5.48 -18.36 11.61
N LEU A 266 5.00 -17.28 12.26
CA LEU A 266 5.61 -15.94 12.12
C LEU A 266 7.06 -15.92 12.60
N LYS A 267 7.36 -16.61 13.70
CA LYS A 267 8.72 -16.71 14.21
C LYS A 267 9.64 -17.44 13.23
N ALA A 268 9.21 -18.59 12.73
CA ALA A 268 9.97 -19.36 11.74
C ALA A 268 10.21 -18.56 10.47
N MET A 269 9.22 -17.75 10.04
CA MET A 269 9.37 -16.85 8.89
C MET A 269 10.40 -15.74 9.18
N SER A 270 10.37 -15.10 10.35
CA SER A 270 11.38 -14.09 10.73
C SER A 270 12.78 -14.70 10.78
N GLU A 271 12.94 -15.89 11.37
CA GLU A 271 14.21 -16.61 11.42
C GLU A 271 14.76 -16.95 10.02
N LYS A 272 13.88 -17.28 9.06
CA LYS A 272 14.25 -17.53 7.66
C LYS A 272 14.89 -16.31 6.99
N TYR A 273 14.48 -15.11 7.40
CA TYR A 273 15.01 -13.83 6.92
C TYR A 273 15.98 -13.20 7.93
N ASP A 274 16.79 -14.02 8.62
CA ASP A 274 17.85 -13.62 9.55
C ASP A 274 17.39 -12.70 10.69
N ASN A 275 16.09 -12.75 11.06
CA ASN A 275 15.43 -11.88 12.03
C ASN A 275 15.50 -10.38 11.66
N ALA A 276 15.62 -10.05 10.37
CA ALA A 276 15.57 -8.67 9.92
C ALA A 276 14.19 -8.02 10.14
N VAL A 277 13.13 -8.84 10.26
CA VAL A 277 11.77 -8.38 10.54
C VAL A 277 11.45 -8.55 12.03
N SER A 278 11.21 -7.44 12.71
CA SER A 278 10.84 -7.42 14.14
C SER A 278 9.36 -7.76 14.32
N ILE A 279 9.01 -9.03 14.39
CA ILE A 279 7.63 -9.48 14.56
C ILE A 279 7.06 -9.11 15.94
N VAL A 280 5.72 -8.89 15.99
CA VAL A 280 4.98 -8.75 17.27
C VAL A 280 4.61 -10.14 17.78
N GLU A 281 5.16 -10.54 18.93
CA GLU A 281 4.89 -11.81 19.60
C GLU A 281 3.53 -11.84 20.35
#